data_e7902f990913d33e40d0c74b72750893
#
_entry.id   e7902f990913d33e40d0c74b72750893
#
_cell.length_a   1.000
_cell.length_b   1.000
_cell.length_c   1.000
_cell.angle_alpha   90.00
_cell.angle_beta   90.00
_cell.angle_gamma   90.00
#
_symmetry.space_group_name_H-M   'P 1'
#
loop_
_entity.id
_entity.type
_entity.pdbx_description
1 polymer ?
#
loop_
_entity_poly.entity_id
_entity_poly.type
_entity_poly.pdbx_seq_one_letter_code
_entity_poly.pdbx_strand_id
1 'polypeptide(L)'
;MLRLKLPVYLSLLALLALALGALPATADDRVFELRVYTSTEGRLDDLEARFRDHTIRIFGKHKMEVIGFWTPTDEDGSKNTLIYILAFESQEARDAAWQAFGADPEWQKVAEESGRNGRILAKVESTMMAPTDYSPMK
;
A
#
# COMPACT_ATOMS: atom_id res chain seq x y z
N MET A 1 -23.93 6.35 -74.31
CA MET A 1 -23.98 6.73 -72.91
C MET A 1 -23.29 5.64 -72.10
N LEU A 2 -22.05 5.86 -71.70
CA LEU A 2 -21.22 4.89 -71.01
C LEU A 2 -21.35 5.19 -69.50
N ARG A 3 -22.00 4.31 -68.71
CA ARG A 3 -22.06 4.44 -67.23
C ARG A 3 -20.88 3.72 -66.65
N LEU A 4 -19.94 4.50 -66.21
CA LEU A 4 -18.79 4.02 -65.46
C LEU A 4 -19.26 3.65 -63.97
N LYS A 5 -19.19 2.36 -63.66
CA LYS A 5 -19.41 1.90 -62.25
C LYS A 5 -18.09 1.95 -61.50
N LEU A 6 -17.95 2.86 -60.53
CA LEU A 6 -16.84 2.83 -59.58
C LEU A 6 -17.05 1.70 -58.56
N PRO A 7 -16.04 0.90 -58.30
CA PRO A 7 -16.09 -0.01 -57.17
C PRO A 7 -15.79 0.72 -55.84
N VAL A 8 -16.69 0.56 -54.90
CA VAL A 8 -16.54 1.04 -53.54
C VAL A 8 -15.59 0.06 -52.82
N TYR A 9 -14.33 0.46 -52.64
CA TYR A 9 -13.43 -0.25 -51.76
C TYR A 9 -13.77 0.14 -50.32
N LEU A 10 -14.47 -0.74 -49.59
CA LEU A 10 -14.61 -0.68 -48.15
C LEU A 10 -13.24 -0.96 -47.54
N SER A 11 -12.57 0.09 -47.08
CA SER A 11 -11.38 -0.04 -46.24
C SER A 11 -11.79 -0.50 -44.83
N LEU A 12 -11.66 -1.80 -44.56
CA LEU A 12 -11.68 -2.32 -43.22
C LEU A 12 -10.40 -1.87 -42.49
N LEU A 13 -10.45 -0.75 -41.79
CA LEU A 13 -9.45 -0.40 -40.81
C LEU A 13 -9.72 -1.27 -39.56
N ALA A 14 -9.00 -2.38 -39.48
CA ALA A 14 -8.93 -3.17 -38.28
C ALA A 14 -8.21 -2.34 -37.18
N LEU A 15 -8.97 -1.77 -36.26
CA LEU A 15 -8.42 -1.25 -35.01
C LEU A 15 -7.88 -2.43 -34.18
N LEU A 16 -6.59 -2.69 -34.32
CA LEU A 16 -5.86 -3.54 -33.39
C LEU A 16 -5.68 -2.75 -32.08
N ALA A 17 -6.66 -2.83 -31.21
CA ALA A 17 -6.50 -2.35 -29.83
C ALA A 17 -5.44 -3.26 -29.16
N LEU A 18 -4.20 -2.76 -29.12
CA LEU A 18 -3.17 -3.34 -28.26
C LEU A 18 -3.65 -3.15 -26.82
N ALA A 19 -4.29 -4.18 -26.26
CA ALA A 19 -4.44 -4.28 -24.81
C ALA A 19 -3.02 -4.43 -24.26
N LEU A 20 -2.42 -3.35 -23.78
CA LEU A 20 -1.27 -3.41 -22.87
C LEU A 20 -1.79 -4.06 -21.58
N GLY A 21 -1.87 -5.37 -21.58
CA GLY A 21 -2.03 -6.13 -20.36
C GLY A 21 -0.79 -5.84 -19.52
N ALA A 22 -0.98 -5.25 -18.34
CA ALA A 22 0.08 -5.17 -17.36
C ALA A 22 0.60 -6.61 -17.15
N LEU A 23 1.89 -6.83 -17.45
CA LEU A 23 2.54 -8.10 -17.12
C LEU A 23 2.37 -8.31 -15.63
N PRO A 24 2.02 -9.52 -15.18
CA PRO A 24 2.00 -9.80 -13.75
C PRO A 24 3.40 -9.50 -13.20
N ALA A 25 3.47 -8.75 -12.09
CA ALA A 25 4.71 -8.50 -11.39
C ALA A 25 5.37 -9.86 -11.10
N THR A 26 6.65 -9.99 -11.43
CA THR A 26 7.40 -11.19 -11.09
C THR A 26 7.65 -11.20 -9.58
N ALA A 27 7.90 -12.36 -8.99
CA ALA A 27 8.23 -12.44 -7.56
C ALA A 27 9.48 -11.61 -7.20
N ASP A 28 10.32 -11.30 -8.18
CA ASP A 28 11.52 -10.47 -8.03
C ASP A 28 11.22 -8.96 -7.93
N ASP A 29 10.02 -8.51 -8.32
CA ASP A 29 9.61 -7.09 -8.25
C ASP A 29 8.97 -6.71 -6.91
N ARG A 30 8.63 -7.71 -6.09
CA ARG A 30 7.95 -7.50 -4.82
C ARG A 30 8.86 -6.78 -3.83
N VAL A 31 8.32 -5.76 -3.17
CA VAL A 31 9.02 -4.97 -2.16
C VAL A 31 8.32 -5.04 -0.82
N PHE A 32 9.09 -4.89 0.24
CA PHE A 32 8.59 -4.86 1.61
C PHE A 32 8.93 -3.51 2.25
N GLU A 33 8.05 -3.03 3.10
CA GLU A 33 8.27 -1.82 3.87
C GLU A 33 8.23 -2.13 5.35
N LEU A 34 9.39 -2.04 6.02
CA LEU A 34 9.48 -2.08 7.47
C LEU A 34 9.12 -0.71 8.02
N ARG A 35 8.17 -0.68 8.94
CA ARG A 35 7.79 0.54 9.64
C ARG A 35 7.97 0.38 11.13
N VAL A 36 8.61 1.38 11.74
CA VAL A 36 8.79 1.47 13.18
C VAL A 36 8.10 2.74 13.67
N TYR A 37 7.07 2.57 14.47
CA TYR A 37 6.30 3.65 15.05
C TYR A 37 6.65 3.79 16.53
N THR A 38 7.05 4.99 16.93
CA THR A 38 7.19 5.33 18.35
C THR A 38 5.98 6.17 18.76
N SER A 39 5.20 5.68 19.71
CA SER A 39 4.08 6.45 20.27
C SER A 39 4.58 7.56 21.20
N THR A 40 3.76 8.58 21.40
CA THR A 40 3.95 9.48 22.54
C THR A 40 3.77 8.70 23.84
N GLU A 41 4.33 9.21 24.93
CA GLU A 41 4.30 8.54 26.23
C GLU A 41 2.87 8.14 26.64
N GLY A 42 2.70 6.87 27.03
CA GLY A 42 1.42 6.32 27.47
C GLY A 42 0.37 6.11 26.38
N ARG A 43 0.73 6.27 25.08
CA ARG A 43 -0.24 6.18 23.97
C ARG A 43 -0.05 4.95 23.08
N LEU A 44 0.74 3.96 23.48
CA LEU A 44 0.91 2.73 22.67
C LEU A 44 -0.40 1.95 22.56
N ASP A 45 -1.15 1.80 23.63
CA ASP A 45 -2.44 1.10 23.62
C ASP A 45 -3.45 1.77 22.66
N ASP A 46 -3.47 3.10 22.61
CA ASP A 46 -4.31 3.85 21.67
C ASP A 46 -3.86 3.64 20.23
N LEU A 47 -2.56 3.59 19.98
CA LEU A 47 -1.99 3.28 18.67
C LEU A 47 -2.39 1.87 18.22
N GLU A 48 -2.23 0.88 19.07
CA GLU A 48 -2.60 -0.50 18.79
C GLU A 48 -4.12 -0.65 18.55
N ALA A 49 -4.94 0.01 19.36
CA ALA A 49 -6.39 0.03 19.17
C ALA A 49 -6.76 0.62 17.80
N ARG A 50 -6.14 1.72 17.40
CA ARG A 50 -6.35 2.32 16.08
C ARG A 50 -6.00 1.36 14.95
N PHE A 51 -4.89 0.61 15.07
CA PHE A 51 -4.51 -0.41 14.09
C PHE A 51 -5.52 -1.56 14.05
N ARG A 52 -5.85 -2.13 15.21
CA ARG A 52 -6.74 -3.29 15.34
C ARG A 52 -8.15 -3.00 14.84
N ASP A 53 -8.69 -1.86 15.20
CA ASP A 53 -10.10 -1.55 14.96
C ASP A 53 -10.33 -0.92 13.58
N HIS A 54 -9.31 -0.26 13.00
CA HIS A 54 -9.49 0.53 11.78
C HIS A 54 -8.40 0.32 10.73
N THR A 55 -7.13 0.55 11.08
CA THR A 55 -6.06 0.73 10.09
C THR A 55 -5.82 -0.51 9.25
N ILE A 56 -5.81 -1.72 9.86
CA ILE A 56 -5.59 -2.99 9.15
C ILE A 56 -6.63 -3.19 8.04
N ARG A 57 -7.89 -2.93 8.34
CA ARG A 57 -8.97 -3.05 7.36
C ARG A 57 -8.83 -2.03 6.23
N ILE A 58 -8.46 -0.79 6.56
CA ILE A 58 -8.25 0.27 5.55
C ILE A 58 -7.01 -0.04 4.70
N PHE A 59 -5.96 -0.62 5.26
CA PHE A 59 -4.83 -1.15 4.50
C PHE A 59 -5.29 -2.16 3.43
N GLY A 60 -6.11 -3.13 3.81
CA GLY A 60 -6.67 -4.12 2.87
C GLY A 60 -7.48 -3.48 1.74
N LYS A 61 -8.23 -2.42 2.02
CA LYS A 61 -8.97 -1.64 1.02
C LYS A 61 -8.06 -1.04 -0.05
N HIS A 62 -6.83 -0.68 0.32
CA HIS A 62 -5.84 -0.07 -0.57
C HIS A 62 -4.74 -1.04 -1.02
N LYS A 63 -4.99 -2.35 -0.96
CA LYS A 63 -4.05 -3.40 -1.42
C LYS A 63 -2.68 -3.35 -0.71
N MET A 64 -2.68 -2.90 0.53
CA MET A 64 -1.49 -2.90 1.39
C MET A 64 -1.49 -4.22 2.17
N GLU A 65 -0.69 -5.19 1.71
CA GLU A 65 -0.62 -6.51 2.33
C GLU A 65 0.14 -6.44 3.65
N VAL A 66 -0.52 -6.81 4.74
CA VAL A 66 0.11 -6.88 6.06
C VAL A 66 0.84 -8.20 6.23
N ILE A 67 2.15 -8.16 6.48
CA ILE A 67 2.95 -9.34 6.80
C ILE A 67 2.86 -9.66 8.29
N GLY A 68 2.92 -8.66 9.15
CA GLY A 68 2.75 -8.84 10.59
C GLY A 68 3.04 -7.57 11.39
N PHE A 69 2.73 -7.68 12.67
CA PHE A 69 2.95 -6.64 13.68
C PHE A 69 3.70 -7.21 14.88
N TRP A 70 4.59 -6.42 15.44
CA TRP A 70 5.40 -6.79 16.60
C TRP A 70 5.57 -5.60 17.54
N THR A 71 5.71 -5.89 18.81
CA THR A 71 6.26 -4.98 19.82
C THR A 71 7.59 -5.54 20.31
N PRO A 72 8.60 -4.71 20.60
CA PRO A 72 9.82 -5.16 21.24
C PRO A 72 9.53 -5.83 22.59
N THR A 73 10.40 -6.73 23.02
CA THR A 73 10.28 -7.42 24.32
C THR A 73 11.16 -6.80 25.41
N ASP A 74 12.04 -5.86 25.03
CA ASP A 74 12.82 -5.10 25.99
C ASP A 74 11.95 -4.08 26.76
N GLU A 75 12.45 -3.65 27.92
CA GLU A 75 11.68 -2.83 28.85
C GLU A 75 11.27 -1.47 28.24
N ASP A 76 12.13 -0.85 27.46
CA ASP A 76 11.86 0.49 26.91
C ASP A 76 10.98 0.41 25.66
N GLY A 77 11.32 -0.47 24.72
CA GLY A 77 10.60 -0.61 23.45
C GLY A 77 9.18 -1.14 23.63
N SER A 78 8.93 -2.02 24.60
CA SER A 78 7.61 -2.59 24.88
C SER A 78 6.58 -1.54 25.32
N LYS A 79 7.02 -0.36 25.78
CA LYS A 79 6.14 0.71 26.27
C LYS A 79 5.66 1.67 25.20
N ASN A 80 6.35 1.76 24.06
CA ASN A 80 6.08 2.83 23.10
C ASN A 80 6.27 2.45 21.63
N THR A 81 6.70 1.23 21.30
CA THR A 81 7.11 0.89 19.94
C THR A 81 6.21 -0.16 19.32
N LEU A 82 5.69 0.16 18.13
CA LEU A 82 5.01 -0.77 17.23
C LEU A 82 5.82 -0.93 15.96
N ILE A 83 6.14 -2.18 15.62
CA ILE A 83 6.85 -2.55 14.40
C ILE A 83 5.90 -3.31 13.49
N TYR A 84 5.90 -3.01 12.19
CA TYR A 84 5.14 -3.80 11.24
C TYR A 84 5.78 -3.81 9.86
N ILE A 85 5.42 -4.81 9.07
CA ILE A 85 5.88 -4.97 7.70
C ILE A 85 4.67 -5.04 6.78
N LEU A 86 4.72 -4.25 5.71
CA LEU A 86 3.82 -4.31 4.57
C LEU A 86 4.55 -4.86 3.35
N ALA A 87 3.82 -5.51 2.45
CA ALA A 87 4.33 -5.95 1.17
C ALA A 87 3.52 -5.35 0.02
N PHE A 88 4.19 -5.11 -1.09
CA PHE A 88 3.63 -4.53 -2.31
C PHE A 88 4.18 -5.24 -3.54
N GLU A 89 3.43 -5.22 -4.63
CA GLU A 89 3.85 -5.82 -5.90
C GLU A 89 5.06 -5.10 -6.53
N SER A 90 5.21 -3.81 -6.26
CA SER A 90 6.33 -2.98 -6.71
C SER A 90 6.44 -1.70 -5.87
N GLN A 91 7.53 -0.94 -6.08
CA GLN A 91 7.69 0.39 -5.47
C GLN A 91 6.58 1.36 -5.93
N GLU A 92 6.21 1.32 -7.20
CA GLU A 92 5.14 2.17 -7.75
C GLU A 92 3.78 1.83 -7.12
N ALA A 93 3.50 0.54 -6.93
CA ALA A 93 2.28 0.08 -6.26
C ALA A 93 2.24 0.55 -4.80
N ARG A 94 3.37 0.50 -4.12
CA ARG A 94 3.54 1.03 -2.75
C ARG A 94 3.22 2.52 -2.68
N ASP A 95 3.79 3.32 -3.57
CA ASP A 95 3.61 4.78 -3.56
C ASP A 95 2.16 5.15 -3.85
N ALA A 96 1.54 4.49 -4.83
CA ALA A 96 0.12 4.67 -5.14
C ALA A 96 -0.80 4.25 -3.97
N ALA A 97 -0.49 3.14 -3.28
CA ALA A 97 -1.26 2.66 -2.14
C ALA A 97 -1.23 3.65 -0.96
N TRP A 98 -0.06 4.17 -0.61
CA TRP A 98 0.06 5.18 0.45
C TRP A 98 -0.65 6.49 0.10
N GLN A 99 -0.56 6.93 -1.16
CA GLN A 99 -1.29 8.10 -1.62
C GLN A 99 -2.81 7.91 -1.48
N ALA A 100 -3.32 6.77 -1.94
CA ALA A 100 -4.75 6.44 -1.86
C ALA A 100 -5.22 6.30 -0.40
N PHE A 101 -4.43 5.65 0.45
CA PHE A 101 -4.70 5.53 1.88
C PHE A 101 -4.77 6.89 2.58
N GLY A 102 -3.80 7.77 2.33
CA GLY A 102 -3.78 9.11 2.91
C GLY A 102 -4.95 10.01 2.48
N ALA A 103 -5.45 9.81 1.24
CA ALA A 103 -6.59 10.53 0.70
C ALA A 103 -7.95 9.91 1.08
N ASP A 104 -7.97 8.73 1.69
CA ASP A 104 -9.21 8.05 2.08
C ASP A 104 -9.93 8.82 3.20
N PRO A 105 -11.17 9.28 2.96
CA PRO A 105 -11.94 10.00 3.97
C PRO A 105 -12.16 9.21 5.26
N GLU A 106 -12.25 7.89 5.16
CA GLU A 106 -12.38 7.02 6.33
C GLU A 106 -11.13 7.05 7.19
N TRP A 107 -9.94 6.95 6.56
CA TRP A 107 -8.68 7.10 7.27
C TRP A 107 -8.53 8.48 7.90
N GLN A 108 -8.85 9.54 7.17
CA GLN A 108 -8.77 10.91 7.68
C GLN A 108 -9.63 11.10 8.93
N LYS A 109 -10.85 10.55 8.93
CA LYS A 109 -11.71 10.56 10.11
C LYS A 109 -11.11 9.79 11.29
N VAL A 110 -10.59 8.58 11.05
CA VAL A 110 -9.93 7.77 12.09
C VAL A 110 -8.73 8.50 12.67
N ALA A 111 -7.89 9.11 11.82
CA ALA A 111 -6.72 9.86 12.24
C ALA A 111 -7.09 11.07 13.11
N GLU A 112 -8.13 11.82 12.70
CA GLU A 112 -8.64 12.95 13.48
C GLU A 112 -9.21 12.52 14.82
N GLU A 113 -10.09 11.53 14.84
CA GLU A 113 -10.74 11.05 16.06
C GLU A 113 -9.75 10.50 17.06
N SER A 114 -8.79 9.69 16.61
CA SER A 114 -7.76 9.11 17.47
C SER A 114 -6.75 10.14 18.00
N GLY A 115 -6.63 11.29 17.31
CA GLY A 115 -5.76 12.39 17.71
C GLY A 115 -6.41 13.43 18.65
N ARG A 116 -7.71 13.35 18.94
CA ARG A 116 -8.44 14.35 19.72
C ARG A 116 -7.88 14.59 21.12
N ASN A 117 -7.37 13.55 21.76
CA ASN A 117 -6.76 13.61 23.08
C ASN A 117 -5.23 13.83 23.03
N GLY A 118 -4.73 14.39 21.95
CA GLY A 118 -3.33 14.64 21.71
C GLY A 118 -2.70 13.69 20.69
N ARG A 119 -1.49 14.03 20.30
CA ARG A 119 -0.74 13.30 19.28
C ARG A 119 -0.41 11.88 19.75
N ILE A 120 -0.74 10.88 18.94
CA ILE A 120 -0.42 9.46 19.25
C ILE A 120 1.03 9.11 18.87
N LEU A 121 1.50 9.61 17.73
CA LEU A 121 2.82 9.26 17.18
C LEU A 121 3.85 10.35 17.49
N ALA A 122 4.95 9.95 18.13
CA ALA A 122 6.13 10.79 18.32
C ALA A 122 7.06 10.70 17.11
N LYS A 123 7.26 9.48 16.57
CA LYS A 123 8.19 9.21 15.46
C LYS A 123 7.64 8.11 14.54
N VAL A 124 7.94 8.22 13.26
CA VAL A 124 7.70 7.21 12.23
C VAL A 124 8.99 7.01 11.44
N GLU A 125 9.46 5.77 11.37
CA GLU A 125 10.58 5.36 10.54
C GLU A 125 10.09 4.35 9.51
N SER A 126 10.63 4.43 8.29
CA SER A 126 10.30 3.55 7.19
C SER A 126 11.57 3.12 6.47
N THR A 127 11.69 1.82 6.20
CA THR A 127 12.79 1.24 5.43
C THR A 127 12.23 0.35 4.34
N MET A 128 12.55 0.66 3.09
CA MET A 128 12.22 -0.20 1.96
C MET A 128 13.21 -1.34 1.86
N MET A 129 12.71 -2.54 1.56
CA MET A 129 13.49 -3.76 1.50
C MET A 129 13.12 -4.56 0.25
N ALA A 130 14.12 -5.09 -0.44
CA ALA A 130 13.94 -6.11 -1.46
C ALA A 130 14.35 -7.47 -0.88
N PRO A 131 13.63 -8.56 -1.18
CA PRO A 131 14.04 -9.87 -0.73
C PRO A 131 15.36 -10.28 -1.39
N THR A 132 16.23 -10.95 -0.63
CA THR A 132 17.42 -11.58 -1.19
C THR A 132 17.04 -12.85 -1.96
N ASP A 133 17.94 -13.35 -2.81
CA ASP A 133 17.72 -14.60 -3.57
C ASP A 133 17.47 -15.82 -2.68
N TYR A 134 18.02 -15.83 -1.47
CA TYR A 134 17.84 -16.87 -0.45
C TYR A 134 16.74 -16.58 0.57
N SER A 135 15.99 -15.46 0.43
CA SER A 135 14.88 -15.16 1.34
C SER A 135 13.74 -16.17 1.17
N PRO A 136 13.20 -16.76 2.26
CA PRO A 136 12.02 -17.61 2.19
C PRO A 136 10.74 -16.82 1.88
N MET A 137 10.76 -15.51 2.10
CA MET A 137 9.66 -14.59 1.81
C MET A 137 10.02 -13.73 0.61
N LYS A 138 9.19 -13.81 -0.42
CA LYS A 138 9.34 -13.07 -1.68
C LYS A 138 8.01 -12.47 -2.11
#